data_9ed0460d6e5b6dc02b9a36774c642623
#
_entry.id   9ed0460d6e5b6dc02b9a36774c642623
#
_cell.length_a   1.000
_cell.length_b   1.000
_cell.length_c   1.000
_cell.angle_alpha   90.00
_cell.angle_beta   90.00
_cell.angle_gamma   90.00
#
_symmetry.space_group_name_H-M   'P 1'
#
loop_
_entity.id
_entity.type
_entity.pdbx_description
1 polymer ?
#
loop_
_entity_poly.entity_id
_entity_poly.type
_entity_poly.pdbx_seq_one_letter_code
_entity_poly.pdbx_strand_id
1 'polypeptide(L)'
;MSKPQREEDRPTIYDQKYEQDNEHVHPVIVANPLAQPLSWQNGLYKRLKLFPWWLRYNIGVAEEAVLKDKIIHLGTSVGLQDKWINRILRHAVSEFSKKGLGSDYYGYHNIDHELEAAYFTLLVVSNNGANSVVNNNSKIYIKLVQDDIKYLFVAALFHDYDPLKQFDKPHEDSVEWFLRNDKRIKRFIDDIEINIDIVIALIHRTAYPFRGKIAEQAKKRMQELFTDAGIPESDTLKRKHYERLGWLLSVSERIAGYALGNFERARELARRNAHALGWHPSLINEESVKYFSALKEEKEVFEYVLDGLPEIYKNNFFNNIQAFREAWQQEIDIRNSIRAGKTTLVPIVENCVDDNKDSQYLVESIVDIHRQLPAPIRVDEKKFVSTLSDSNTILITLRINDTSGDIVGYVKGGPLENYQLRRGTHDENLGKNNTAYMEYLSIRPGYWGVTGGHLLRLEFLKHSRHR
;
A
#
# COMPACT_ATOMS: atom_id res chain seq x y z
N MET A 1 -6.48 5.49 49.42
CA MET A 1 -6.61 4.39 48.48
C MET A 1 -6.85 4.99 47.09
N SER A 2 -5.79 5.17 46.33
CA SER A 2 -5.80 5.73 44.97
C SER A 2 -6.07 4.61 43.98
N LYS A 3 -7.02 4.82 43.07
CA LYS A 3 -7.34 3.90 41.98
C LYS A 3 -6.16 3.83 41.00
N PRO A 4 -5.83 2.68 40.42
CA PRO A 4 -4.80 2.60 39.39
C PRO A 4 -5.28 3.29 38.12
N GLN A 5 -4.43 4.15 37.55
CA GLN A 5 -4.60 4.73 36.23
C GLN A 5 -4.57 3.61 35.18
N ARG A 6 -5.52 3.67 34.25
CA ARG A 6 -5.57 2.73 33.11
C ARG A 6 -4.36 2.95 32.20
N GLU A 7 -3.78 1.86 31.76
CA GLU A 7 -2.65 1.76 30.83
C GLU A 7 -2.96 2.20 29.38
N GLU A 8 -4.16 2.76 29.14
CA GLU A 8 -4.70 3.08 27.81
C GLU A 8 -4.22 4.40 27.21
N ASP A 9 -3.49 5.23 27.96
CA ASP A 9 -3.11 6.59 27.53
C ASP A 9 -1.61 6.77 27.23
N ARG A 10 -0.85 5.71 26.95
CA ARG A 10 0.51 5.88 26.46
C ARG A 10 0.48 6.04 24.94
N PRO A 11 1.05 7.13 24.38
CA PRO A 11 1.20 7.27 22.93
C PRO A 11 1.97 6.08 22.39
N THR A 12 1.50 5.51 21.29
CA THR A 12 2.21 4.43 20.63
C THR A 12 3.54 4.98 20.09
N ILE A 13 4.52 4.09 19.83
CA ILE A 13 5.81 4.47 19.20
C ILE A 13 5.58 5.24 17.90
N TYR A 14 4.43 5.06 17.26
CA TYR A 14 3.97 5.77 16.07
C TYR A 14 3.65 7.23 16.32
N ASP A 15 2.93 7.54 17.41
CA ASP A 15 2.58 8.92 17.75
C ASP A 15 3.85 9.74 18.05
N GLN A 16 4.85 9.11 18.68
CA GLN A 16 6.14 9.75 18.98
C GLN A 16 6.99 9.99 17.74
N LYS A 17 6.97 9.08 16.74
CA LYS A 17 7.75 9.22 15.51
C LYS A 17 7.20 10.32 14.61
N TYR A 18 5.88 10.42 14.49
CA TYR A 18 5.23 11.50 13.73
C TYR A 18 5.40 12.88 14.34
N GLU A 19 5.60 12.98 15.68
CA GLU A 19 5.89 14.26 16.34
C GLU A 19 7.33 14.73 16.18
N GLN A 20 8.29 13.81 15.99
CA GLN A 20 9.71 14.15 15.82
C GLN A 20 10.11 14.44 14.36
N ASP A 21 9.42 13.85 13.37
CA ASP A 21 9.79 13.98 11.94
C ASP A 21 9.29 15.28 11.28
N ASN A 22 8.54 16.14 11.97
CA ASN A 22 8.07 17.43 11.43
C ASN A 22 9.09 18.58 11.53
N GLU A 23 10.25 18.38 12.15
CA GLU A 23 11.34 19.36 12.15
C GLU A 23 12.54 18.82 11.35
N HIS A 24 12.61 19.17 10.06
CA HIS A 24 13.81 19.03 9.21
C HIS A 24 14.30 17.62 8.87
N VAL A 25 13.52 16.85 8.16
CA VAL A 25 14.10 15.78 7.33
C VAL A 25 13.67 15.98 5.89
N HIS A 26 14.55 16.56 5.07
CA HIS A 26 14.47 16.36 3.63
C HIS A 26 14.71 14.86 3.38
N PRO A 27 13.73 14.10 2.88
CA PRO A 27 13.97 12.72 2.53
C PRO A 27 15.03 12.69 1.44
N VAL A 28 16.15 12.03 1.72
CA VAL A 28 17.11 11.69 0.68
C VAL A 28 16.41 10.68 -0.21
N ILE A 29 15.82 11.16 -1.29
CA ILE A 29 15.11 10.34 -2.27
C ILE A 29 16.15 9.53 -3.03
N VAL A 30 16.14 8.25 -2.77
CA VAL A 30 16.98 7.30 -3.43
C VAL A 30 16.20 6.67 -4.57
N ALA A 31 16.23 7.30 -5.72
CA ALA A 31 15.68 6.72 -6.93
C ALA A 31 16.46 5.45 -7.32
N ASN A 32 15.76 4.33 -7.45
CA ASN A 32 16.29 3.13 -8.07
C ASN A 32 15.98 3.18 -9.59
N PRO A 33 16.96 3.40 -10.48
CA PRO A 33 16.71 3.57 -11.91
C PRO A 33 16.37 2.25 -12.62
N LEU A 34 16.24 1.12 -11.92
CA LEU A 34 16.03 -0.21 -12.50
C LEU A 34 14.70 -0.88 -12.09
N ALA A 35 13.85 -0.22 -11.33
CA ALA A 35 12.53 -0.76 -11.02
C ALA A 35 11.63 -0.63 -12.25
N GLN A 36 11.28 -1.75 -12.88
CA GLN A 36 10.23 -1.78 -13.89
C GLN A 36 8.86 -1.84 -13.23
N PRO A 37 7.83 -1.20 -13.80
CA PRO A 37 6.50 -1.17 -13.22
C PRO A 37 5.95 -2.59 -13.09
N LEU A 38 5.61 -2.99 -11.88
CA LEU A 38 4.94 -4.25 -11.58
C LEU A 38 3.44 -4.04 -11.67
N SER A 39 2.89 -4.25 -12.86
CA SER A 39 1.45 -4.37 -13.03
C SER A 39 0.95 -5.70 -12.46
N TRP A 40 -0.02 -5.64 -11.56
CA TRP A 40 -1.04 -6.64 -11.21
C TRP A 40 -0.71 -8.13 -11.29
N GLN A 41 -0.51 -8.79 -10.16
CA GLN A 41 -0.31 -10.23 -10.07
C GLN A 41 -1.50 -10.93 -9.42
N ASN A 42 -2.49 -11.29 -10.21
CA ASN A 42 -3.54 -12.24 -9.83
C ASN A 42 -3.13 -13.69 -10.17
N GLY A 43 -3.85 -14.69 -9.67
CA GLY A 43 -3.59 -16.11 -9.89
C GLY A 43 -3.43 -16.56 -11.36
N LEU A 44 -3.88 -15.76 -12.33
CA LEU A 44 -3.52 -15.89 -13.75
C LEU A 44 -2.00 -15.78 -13.98
N TYR A 45 -1.30 -15.00 -13.17
CA TYR A 45 0.13 -14.76 -13.27
C TYR A 45 0.98 -16.02 -12.98
N LYS A 46 0.54 -16.93 -12.13
CA LYS A 46 1.22 -18.23 -11.94
C LYS A 46 1.18 -19.07 -13.21
N ARG A 47 0.11 -18.97 -14.02
CA ARG A 47 0.01 -19.64 -15.32
C ARG A 47 0.72 -18.90 -16.43
N LEU A 48 0.93 -17.59 -16.30
CA LEU A 48 1.55 -16.72 -17.31
C LEU A 48 3.08 -16.60 -17.17
N LYS A 49 3.73 -17.28 -16.20
CA LYS A 49 5.20 -17.31 -16.07
C LYS A 49 5.93 -17.77 -17.33
N LEU A 50 5.23 -18.44 -18.26
CA LEU A 50 5.73 -18.91 -19.55
C LEU A 50 5.58 -17.91 -20.70
N PHE A 51 4.92 -16.77 -20.48
CA PHE A 51 4.68 -15.79 -21.54
C PHE A 51 5.75 -14.69 -21.58
N PRO A 52 6.11 -14.19 -22.79
CA PRO A 52 7.04 -13.09 -22.96
C PRO A 52 6.59 -11.82 -22.24
N TRP A 53 7.53 -11.01 -21.76
CA TRP A 53 7.28 -9.78 -20.99
C TRP A 53 6.33 -8.78 -21.68
N TRP A 54 6.38 -8.67 -23.01
CA TRP A 54 5.50 -7.81 -23.80
C TRP A 54 4.02 -8.22 -23.74
N LEU A 55 3.75 -9.53 -23.59
CA LEU A 55 2.38 -10.02 -23.42
C LEU A 55 1.85 -9.67 -22.01
N ARG A 56 2.71 -9.66 -21.01
CA ARG A 56 2.37 -9.27 -19.63
C ARG A 56 2.03 -7.78 -19.54
N TYR A 57 2.78 -6.95 -20.28
CA TYR A 57 2.49 -5.52 -20.40
C TYR A 57 1.12 -5.28 -21.03
N ASN A 58 0.81 -5.99 -22.11
CA ASN A 58 -0.47 -5.88 -22.81
C ASN A 58 -1.66 -6.37 -21.96
N ILE A 59 -1.47 -7.33 -21.03
CA ILE A 59 -2.52 -7.78 -20.11
C ILE A 59 -2.82 -6.70 -19.08
N GLY A 60 -1.83 -6.03 -18.49
CA GLY A 60 -2.06 -4.91 -17.57
C GLY A 60 -2.80 -3.76 -18.23
N VAL A 61 -2.44 -3.41 -19.47
CA VAL A 61 -3.17 -2.40 -20.28
C VAL A 61 -4.61 -2.86 -20.58
N ALA A 62 -4.83 -4.16 -20.77
CA ALA A 62 -6.18 -4.70 -20.98
C ALA A 62 -7.04 -4.62 -19.72
N GLU A 63 -6.47 -4.87 -18.53
CA GLU A 63 -7.18 -4.75 -17.24
C GLU A 63 -7.56 -3.28 -16.95
N GLU A 64 -6.64 -2.34 -17.17
CA GLU A 64 -6.91 -0.90 -17.08
C GLU A 64 -8.03 -0.47 -18.02
N ALA A 65 -8.00 -0.93 -19.28
CA ALA A 65 -9.05 -0.62 -20.25
C ALA A 65 -10.41 -1.16 -19.81
N VAL A 66 -10.47 -2.39 -19.32
CA VAL A 66 -11.70 -3.02 -18.79
C VAL A 66 -12.24 -2.26 -17.58
N LEU A 67 -11.37 -1.80 -16.68
CA LEU A 67 -11.80 -1.05 -15.52
C LEU A 67 -12.33 0.33 -15.92
N LYS A 68 -11.69 1.03 -16.86
CA LYS A 68 -12.20 2.28 -17.42
C LYS A 68 -13.58 2.12 -18.05
N ASP A 69 -13.79 1.09 -18.85
CA ASP A 69 -15.09 0.82 -19.46
C ASP A 69 -16.18 0.57 -18.40
N LYS A 70 -15.86 -0.16 -17.34
CA LYS A 70 -16.75 -0.36 -16.20
C LYS A 70 -17.10 0.95 -15.50
N ILE A 71 -16.11 1.83 -15.27
CA ILE A 71 -16.32 3.15 -14.65
C ILE A 71 -17.22 4.02 -15.53
N ILE A 72 -17.00 4.04 -16.86
CA ILE A 72 -17.82 4.80 -17.79
C ILE A 72 -19.26 4.30 -17.75
N HIS A 73 -19.48 2.98 -17.87
CA HIS A 73 -20.80 2.39 -17.83
C HIS A 73 -21.52 2.70 -16.51
N LEU A 74 -20.84 2.49 -15.38
CA LEU A 74 -21.39 2.70 -14.05
C LEU A 74 -21.67 4.19 -13.79
N GLY A 75 -20.75 5.08 -14.14
CA GLY A 75 -20.92 6.53 -14.02
C GLY A 75 -22.08 7.03 -14.85
N THR A 76 -22.23 6.54 -16.08
CA THR A 76 -23.38 6.89 -16.93
C THR A 76 -24.69 6.39 -16.34
N SER A 77 -24.71 5.20 -15.75
CA SER A 77 -25.93 4.65 -15.10
C SER A 77 -26.39 5.47 -13.88
N VAL A 78 -25.47 6.15 -13.20
CA VAL A 78 -25.77 7.06 -12.08
C VAL A 78 -25.90 8.52 -12.50
N GLY A 79 -25.99 8.80 -13.81
CA GLY A 79 -26.31 10.11 -14.35
C GLY A 79 -25.12 11.04 -14.66
N LEU A 80 -23.89 10.55 -14.64
CA LEU A 80 -22.74 11.29 -15.13
C LEU A 80 -22.70 11.28 -16.67
N GLN A 81 -22.25 12.36 -17.29
CA GLN A 81 -22.17 12.45 -18.75
C GLN A 81 -21.03 11.60 -19.32
N ASP A 82 -21.33 10.67 -20.22
CA ASP A 82 -20.37 9.74 -20.85
C ASP A 82 -19.14 10.47 -21.45
N LYS A 83 -19.36 11.52 -22.25
CA LYS A 83 -18.25 12.30 -22.87
C LYS A 83 -17.36 12.96 -21.81
N TRP A 84 -17.93 13.41 -20.72
CA TRP A 84 -17.18 14.05 -19.64
C TRP A 84 -16.35 13.01 -18.88
N ILE A 85 -16.95 11.86 -18.49
CA ILE A 85 -16.24 10.76 -17.83
C ILE A 85 -15.05 10.30 -18.69
N ASN A 86 -15.26 10.08 -19.98
CA ASN A 86 -14.21 9.67 -20.90
C ASN A 86 -13.04 10.67 -20.99
N ARG A 87 -13.32 11.98 -20.91
CA ARG A 87 -12.27 13.01 -20.95
C ARG A 87 -11.47 13.07 -19.65
N ILE A 88 -12.16 13.04 -18.51
CA ILE A 88 -11.50 13.13 -17.19
C ILE A 88 -10.68 11.87 -16.88
N LEU A 89 -11.18 10.67 -17.22
CA LEU A 89 -10.44 9.43 -17.09
C LEU A 89 -9.17 9.40 -17.93
N ARG A 90 -9.26 9.85 -19.21
CA ARG A 90 -8.06 9.96 -20.06
C ARG A 90 -7.03 10.91 -19.49
N HIS A 91 -7.47 12.02 -18.88
CA HIS A 91 -6.57 12.95 -18.22
C HIS A 91 -5.93 12.30 -16.99
N ALA A 92 -6.70 11.69 -16.09
CA ALA A 92 -6.19 11.00 -14.92
C ALA A 92 -5.15 9.93 -15.29
N VAL A 93 -5.49 9.02 -16.22
CA VAL A 93 -4.55 8.00 -16.72
C VAL A 93 -3.27 8.63 -17.26
N SER A 94 -3.37 9.69 -18.05
CA SER A 94 -2.20 10.40 -18.59
C SER A 94 -1.33 11.00 -17.51
N GLU A 95 -1.92 11.60 -16.47
CA GLU A 95 -1.17 12.23 -15.38
C GLU A 95 -0.53 11.22 -14.44
N PHE A 96 -1.29 10.21 -14.00
CA PHE A 96 -0.77 9.18 -13.09
C PHE A 96 0.23 8.22 -13.76
N SER A 97 0.18 8.06 -15.09
CA SER A 97 1.15 7.25 -15.85
C SER A 97 2.45 7.98 -16.18
N LYS A 98 2.56 9.29 -15.88
CA LYS A 98 3.80 10.04 -16.09
C LYS A 98 4.89 9.46 -15.20
N LYS A 99 6.07 9.23 -15.80
CA LYS A 99 7.25 8.87 -15.05
C LYS A 99 7.68 10.04 -14.18
N GLY A 100 7.78 9.79 -12.89
CA GLY A 100 8.34 10.70 -11.92
C GLY A 100 9.22 9.93 -10.96
N LEU A 101 9.78 10.60 -9.97
CA LEU A 101 10.60 9.96 -8.94
C LEU A 101 9.88 8.84 -8.21
N GLY A 102 8.54 8.86 -8.24
CA GLY A 102 7.71 8.00 -7.45
C GLY A 102 6.94 6.91 -8.19
N SER A 103 6.80 6.92 -9.51
CA SER A 103 5.92 5.97 -10.18
C SER A 103 6.30 4.50 -9.98
N ASP A 104 7.60 4.22 -9.84
CA ASP A 104 8.12 2.88 -9.56
C ASP A 104 8.35 2.65 -8.05
N TYR A 105 8.34 3.71 -7.27
CA TYR A 105 8.58 3.72 -5.84
C TYR A 105 7.29 3.52 -5.05
N TYR A 106 6.20 4.12 -5.50
CA TYR A 106 4.88 4.04 -4.87
C TYR A 106 4.10 2.85 -5.43
N GLY A 107 4.39 1.68 -5.00
CA GLY A 107 3.70 0.49 -5.47
C GLY A 107 2.17 0.50 -5.26
N TYR A 108 1.63 1.38 -4.43
CA TYR A 108 0.22 1.45 -4.06
C TYR A 108 -0.50 2.67 -4.64
N HIS A 109 -0.03 3.90 -4.39
CA HIS A 109 -0.68 5.16 -4.82
C HIS A 109 -0.38 5.43 -6.31
N ASN A 110 -1.05 4.73 -7.19
CA ASN A 110 -0.86 4.75 -8.64
C ASN A 110 -2.21 4.79 -9.37
N ILE A 111 -2.19 4.82 -10.70
CA ILE A 111 -3.42 4.89 -11.50
C ILE A 111 -4.39 3.73 -11.23
N ASP A 112 -3.89 2.56 -10.90
CA ASP A 112 -4.75 1.40 -10.66
C ASP A 112 -5.56 1.63 -9.38
N HIS A 113 -4.92 2.15 -8.31
CA HIS A 113 -5.59 2.51 -7.06
C HIS A 113 -6.66 3.58 -7.28
N GLU A 114 -6.34 4.64 -8.04
CA GLU A 114 -7.29 5.71 -8.36
C GLU A 114 -8.52 5.19 -9.13
N LEU A 115 -8.29 4.35 -10.13
CA LEU A 115 -9.38 3.74 -10.89
C LEU A 115 -10.22 2.80 -10.02
N GLU A 116 -9.59 2.03 -9.13
CA GLU A 116 -10.30 1.17 -8.18
C GLU A 116 -11.15 1.99 -7.21
N ALA A 117 -10.59 3.05 -6.62
CA ALA A 117 -11.30 3.94 -5.72
C ALA A 117 -12.51 4.58 -6.41
N ALA A 118 -12.33 5.08 -7.64
CA ALA A 118 -13.41 5.65 -8.43
C ALA A 118 -14.49 4.61 -8.78
N TYR A 119 -14.09 3.41 -9.21
CA TYR A 119 -15.02 2.31 -9.51
C TYR A 119 -15.85 1.90 -8.29
N PHE A 120 -15.17 1.68 -7.14
CA PHE A 120 -15.84 1.24 -5.91
C PHE A 120 -16.80 2.30 -5.37
N THR A 121 -16.38 3.55 -5.39
CA THR A 121 -17.24 4.67 -4.97
C THR A 121 -18.51 4.72 -5.80
N LEU A 122 -18.41 4.63 -7.13
CA LEU A 122 -19.58 4.58 -8.01
C LEU A 122 -20.43 3.33 -7.81
N LEU A 123 -19.81 2.18 -7.54
CA LEU A 123 -20.50 0.92 -7.29
C LEU A 123 -21.37 0.99 -6.04
N VAL A 124 -20.81 1.50 -4.95
CA VAL A 124 -21.54 1.72 -3.68
C VAL A 124 -22.72 2.68 -3.89
N VAL A 125 -22.50 3.77 -4.60
CA VAL A 125 -23.52 4.77 -4.90
C VAL A 125 -24.63 4.18 -5.76
N SER A 126 -24.28 3.45 -6.82
CA SER A 126 -25.25 2.84 -7.76
C SER A 126 -26.15 1.83 -7.07
N ASN A 127 -25.58 0.94 -6.27
CA ASN A 127 -26.33 -0.13 -5.59
C ASN A 127 -27.21 0.42 -4.46
N ASN A 128 -26.74 1.40 -3.72
CA ASN A 128 -27.54 2.03 -2.66
C ASN A 128 -28.72 2.84 -3.24
N GLY A 129 -28.54 3.48 -4.39
CA GLY A 129 -29.62 4.15 -5.12
C GLY A 129 -30.72 3.19 -5.59
N ALA A 130 -30.35 2.01 -6.09
CA ALA A 130 -31.27 0.98 -6.54
C ALA A 130 -32.02 0.33 -5.36
N ASN A 131 -31.33 0.07 -4.23
CA ASN A 131 -31.92 -0.59 -3.06
C ASN A 131 -32.82 0.32 -2.23
N SER A 132 -32.70 1.64 -2.35
CA SER A 132 -33.58 2.60 -1.64
C SER A 132 -35.06 2.46 -2.01
N VAL A 133 -35.36 1.83 -3.14
CA VAL A 133 -36.76 1.60 -3.62
C VAL A 133 -37.33 0.29 -3.05
N VAL A 134 -36.54 -0.64 -2.56
CA VAL A 134 -36.98 -2.02 -2.26
C VAL A 134 -37.07 -2.33 -0.77
N ASN A 135 -36.35 -1.60 0.10
CA ASN A 135 -36.30 -1.93 1.54
C ASN A 135 -36.74 -0.76 2.42
N ASN A 136 -38.02 -0.76 2.81
CA ASN A 136 -38.57 0.17 3.83
C ASN A 136 -37.93 0.01 5.24
N ASN A 137 -37.01 -0.93 5.45
CA ASN A 137 -36.35 -1.20 6.72
C ASN A 137 -34.87 -0.88 6.74
N SER A 138 -34.23 -0.53 5.61
CA SER A 138 -32.85 -0.09 5.60
C SER A 138 -32.78 1.36 6.08
N LYS A 139 -32.10 1.57 7.18
CA LYS A 139 -31.73 2.90 7.65
C LYS A 139 -30.79 3.51 6.61
N ILE A 140 -31.32 4.35 5.71
CA ILE A 140 -30.48 5.10 4.76
C ILE A 140 -29.77 6.19 5.57
N TYR A 141 -28.52 6.02 5.83
CA TYR A 141 -27.71 6.97 6.60
C TYR A 141 -27.29 8.20 5.77
N ILE A 142 -27.21 8.05 4.43
CA ILE A 142 -26.81 9.11 3.50
C ILE A 142 -27.78 9.13 2.32
N LYS A 143 -28.58 10.19 2.22
CA LYS A 143 -29.39 10.45 1.02
C LYS A 143 -28.55 11.21 0.02
N LEU A 144 -28.13 10.54 -1.05
CA LEU A 144 -27.31 11.13 -2.11
C LEU A 144 -28.18 11.89 -3.12
N VAL A 145 -27.67 13.04 -3.56
CA VAL A 145 -28.19 13.81 -4.70
C VAL A 145 -27.19 13.75 -5.86
N GLN A 146 -27.61 14.19 -7.05
CA GLN A 146 -26.78 14.09 -8.25
C GLN A 146 -25.41 14.78 -8.12
N ASP A 147 -25.37 15.92 -7.44
CA ASP A 147 -24.10 16.64 -7.23
C ASP A 147 -23.17 15.89 -6.27
N ASP A 148 -23.71 15.17 -5.29
CA ASP A 148 -22.87 14.33 -4.40
C ASP A 148 -22.11 13.26 -5.17
N ILE A 149 -22.73 12.69 -6.22
CA ILE A 149 -22.10 11.68 -7.08
C ILE A 149 -20.94 12.30 -7.87
N LYS A 150 -21.13 13.52 -8.38
CA LYS A 150 -20.09 14.27 -9.08
C LYS A 150 -18.91 14.56 -8.14
N TYR A 151 -19.18 15.08 -6.92
CA TYR A 151 -18.17 15.34 -5.90
C TYR A 151 -17.38 14.08 -5.55
N LEU A 152 -18.08 13.00 -5.24
CA LEU A 152 -17.47 11.72 -4.87
C LEU A 152 -16.61 11.14 -5.98
N PHE A 153 -17.10 11.18 -7.23
CA PHE A 153 -16.34 10.65 -8.37
C PHE A 153 -15.05 11.40 -8.64
N VAL A 154 -15.10 12.75 -8.64
CA VAL A 154 -13.90 13.58 -8.85
C VAL A 154 -12.92 13.40 -7.69
N ALA A 155 -13.42 13.43 -6.45
CA ALA A 155 -12.60 13.23 -5.28
C ALA A 155 -11.93 11.85 -5.27
N ALA A 156 -12.67 10.77 -5.60
CA ALA A 156 -12.13 9.42 -5.67
C ALA A 156 -11.06 9.26 -6.76
N LEU A 157 -11.23 9.93 -7.90
CA LEU A 157 -10.30 9.82 -9.03
C LEU A 157 -8.98 10.59 -8.82
N PHE A 158 -8.95 11.56 -7.89
CA PHE A 158 -7.81 12.45 -7.70
C PHE A 158 -7.36 12.59 -6.23
N HIS A 159 -7.76 11.69 -5.34
CA HIS A 159 -7.46 11.84 -3.90
C HIS A 159 -5.97 11.74 -3.58
N ASP A 160 -5.18 11.04 -4.40
CA ASP A 160 -3.72 10.94 -4.29
C ASP A 160 -3.00 11.66 -5.45
N TYR A 161 -3.60 12.73 -6.00
CA TYR A 161 -3.05 13.43 -7.15
C TYR A 161 -1.74 14.16 -6.84
N ASP A 162 -0.63 13.57 -7.26
CA ASP A 162 0.71 14.16 -7.23
C ASP A 162 1.38 14.08 -8.61
N PRO A 163 1.22 15.09 -9.50
CA PRO A 163 1.82 15.06 -10.83
C PRO A 163 3.35 15.10 -10.81
N LEU A 164 3.97 15.51 -9.72
CA LEU A 164 5.42 15.56 -9.56
C LEU A 164 6.00 14.25 -9.04
N LYS A 165 5.16 13.37 -8.50
CA LYS A 165 5.57 12.06 -7.94
C LYS A 165 6.71 12.19 -6.92
N GLN A 166 6.58 13.13 -5.98
CA GLN A 166 7.64 13.45 -5.01
C GLN A 166 7.57 12.61 -3.74
N PHE A 167 6.38 12.17 -3.36
CA PHE A 167 6.13 11.53 -2.07
C PHE A 167 5.65 10.10 -2.24
N ASP A 168 5.97 9.25 -1.28
CA ASP A 168 5.51 7.87 -1.17
C ASP A 168 3.99 7.78 -0.98
N LYS A 169 3.47 8.70 -0.19
CA LYS A 169 2.06 8.98 -0.02
C LYS A 169 1.88 10.48 -0.23
N PRO A 170 1.09 10.92 -1.23
CA PRO A 170 0.75 12.32 -1.37
C PRO A 170 0.05 12.83 -0.10
N HIS A 171 0.46 13.99 0.37
CA HIS A 171 -0.24 14.65 1.47
C HIS A 171 -1.44 15.41 0.92
N GLU A 172 -2.53 15.41 1.65
CA GLU A 172 -3.78 16.06 1.26
C GLU A 172 -3.59 17.55 0.96
N ASP A 173 -2.72 18.25 1.68
CA ASP A 173 -2.36 19.65 1.39
C ASP A 173 -1.66 19.81 0.03
N SER A 174 -0.80 18.85 -0.34
CA SER A 174 -0.14 18.84 -1.66
C SER A 174 -1.14 18.54 -2.76
N VAL A 175 -2.04 17.58 -2.54
CA VAL A 175 -3.14 17.27 -3.47
C VAL A 175 -4.03 18.49 -3.66
N GLU A 176 -4.42 19.19 -2.60
CA GLU A 176 -5.18 20.44 -2.66
C GLU A 176 -4.47 21.45 -3.57
N TRP A 177 -3.17 21.68 -3.36
CA TRP A 177 -2.39 22.63 -4.15
C TRP A 177 -2.40 22.26 -5.64
N PHE A 178 -2.16 20.98 -5.97
CA PHE A 178 -2.16 20.51 -7.35
C PHE A 178 -3.53 20.64 -8.01
N LEU A 179 -4.61 20.26 -7.33
CA LEU A 179 -5.96 20.35 -7.85
C LEU A 179 -6.35 21.81 -8.18
N ARG A 180 -5.99 22.76 -7.30
CA ARG A 180 -6.26 24.18 -7.50
C ARG A 180 -5.45 24.78 -8.64
N ASN A 181 -4.26 24.25 -8.96
CA ASN A 181 -3.36 24.77 -9.98
C ASN A 181 -3.44 24.04 -11.33
N ASP A 182 -4.09 22.87 -11.39
CA ASP A 182 -4.29 22.17 -12.66
C ASP A 182 -5.47 22.76 -13.46
N LYS A 183 -5.13 23.46 -14.56
CA LYS A 183 -6.11 24.12 -15.43
C LYS A 183 -7.08 23.13 -16.10
N ARG A 184 -6.69 21.87 -16.30
CA ARG A 184 -7.56 20.85 -16.91
C ARG A 184 -8.56 20.30 -15.91
N ILE A 185 -8.09 20.00 -14.70
CA ILE A 185 -8.98 19.57 -13.61
C ILE A 185 -10.00 20.66 -13.29
N LYS A 186 -9.55 21.91 -13.17
CA LYS A 186 -10.44 23.05 -12.99
C LYS A 186 -11.53 23.11 -14.06
N ARG A 187 -11.16 22.98 -15.35
CA ARG A 187 -12.13 22.94 -16.44
C ARG A 187 -13.10 21.77 -16.32
N PHE A 188 -12.66 20.58 -15.92
CA PHE A 188 -13.57 19.44 -15.72
C PHE A 188 -14.57 19.69 -14.59
N ILE A 189 -14.16 20.38 -13.55
CA ILE A 189 -15.01 20.77 -12.40
C ILE A 189 -16.03 21.84 -12.86
N ASP A 190 -15.58 22.86 -13.61
CA ASP A 190 -16.43 23.91 -14.17
C ASP A 190 -17.46 23.33 -15.16
N ASP A 191 -17.08 22.35 -16.01
CA ASP A 191 -17.97 21.69 -17.00
C ASP A 191 -19.19 20.99 -16.35
N ILE A 192 -19.12 20.60 -15.08
CA ILE A 192 -20.20 19.93 -14.35
C ILE A 192 -20.76 20.78 -13.19
N GLU A 193 -20.34 22.02 -13.11
CA GLU A 193 -20.86 23.04 -12.18
C GLU A 193 -20.79 22.62 -10.71
N ILE A 194 -19.65 22.03 -10.26
CA ILE A 194 -19.41 21.69 -8.85
C ILE A 194 -18.35 22.60 -8.23
N ASN A 195 -18.36 22.69 -6.90
CA ASN A 195 -17.43 23.51 -6.15
C ASN A 195 -16.17 22.70 -5.80
N ILE A 196 -14.98 23.20 -6.20
CA ILE A 196 -13.70 22.55 -5.94
C ILE A 196 -13.40 22.42 -4.44
N ASP A 197 -13.84 23.37 -3.61
CA ASP A 197 -13.57 23.34 -2.18
C ASP A 197 -14.28 22.14 -1.50
N ILE A 198 -15.45 21.76 -2.00
CA ILE A 198 -16.13 20.54 -1.54
C ILE A 198 -15.35 19.29 -1.94
N VAL A 199 -14.88 19.21 -3.21
CA VAL A 199 -14.04 18.07 -3.67
C VAL A 199 -12.83 17.93 -2.76
N ILE A 200 -12.12 19.00 -2.49
CA ILE A 200 -10.92 19.01 -1.65
C ILE A 200 -11.27 18.64 -0.19
N ALA A 201 -12.39 19.14 0.34
CA ALA A 201 -12.84 18.77 1.66
C ALA A 201 -13.09 17.25 1.82
N LEU A 202 -13.67 16.60 0.78
CA LEU A 202 -13.84 15.15 0.79
C LEU A 202 -12.49 14.43 0.81
N ILE A 203 -11.50 14.93 0.07
CA ILE A 203 -10.15 14.37 0.01
C ILE A 203 -9.45 14.49 1.38
N HIS A 204 -9.55 15.62 2.07
CA HIS A 204 -8.98 15.76 3.41
C HIS A 204 -9.52 14.72 4.42
N ARG A 205 -10.71 14.14 4.18
CA ARG A 205 -11.25 13.09 5.04
C ARG A 205 -10.56 11.73 4.83
N THR A 206 -9.78 11.55 3.77
CA THR A 206 -8.98 10.32 3.56
C THR A 206 -7.68 10.33 4.37
N ALA A 207 -7.33 11.44 5.02
CA ALA A 207 -6.11 11.57 5.82
C ALA A 207 -6.04 10.52 6.94
N TYR A 208 -4.98 9.71 6.91
CA TYR A 208 -4.71 8.65 7.88
C TYR A 208 -3.48 9.02 8.74
N PRO A 209 -3.49 8.76 10.05
CA PRO A 209 -4.49 8.05 10.86
C PRO A 209 -5.72 8.91 11.20
N PHE A 210 -6.89 8.26 11.43
CA PHE A 210 -8.17 8.94 11.71
C PHE A 210 -8.31 9.52 13.13
N ARG A 211 -7.25 9.65 13.86
CA ARG A 211 -7.19 10.14 15.23
C ARG A 211 -5.89 10.91 15.45
N GLY A 212 -5.85 11.65 16.57
CA GLY A 212 -4.71 12.49 16.89
C GLY A 212 -4.61 13.74 16.01
N LYS A 213 -3.44 14.35 15.96
CA LYS A 213 -3.21 15.66 15.31
C LYS A 213 -3.59 15.68 13.82
N ILE A 214 -3.28 14.62 13.08
CA ILE A 214 -3.58 14.55 11.64
C ILE A 214 -5.09 14.61 11.42
N ALA A 215 -5.86 13.80 12.13
CA ALA A 215 -7.32 13.83 12.01
C ALA A 215 -7.92 15.19 12.43
N GLU A 216 -7.38 15.83 13.46
CA GLU A 216 -7.79 17.17 13.91
C GLU A 216 -7.48 18.24 12.87
N GLN A 217 -6.28 18.21 12.28
CA GLN A 217 -5.87 19.13 11.21
C GLN A 217 -6.74 18.95 9.95
N ALA A 218 -6.94 17.70 9.51
CA ALA A 218 -7.82 17.39 8.39
C ALA A 218 -9.24 17.89 8.64
N LYS A 219 -9.80 17.61 9.83
CA LYS A 219 -11.13 18.09 10.22
C LYS A 219 -11.21 19.62 10.24
N LYS A 220 -10.21 20.31 10.79
CA LYS A 220 -10.14 21.77 10.78
C LYS A 220 -10.13 22.29 9.34
N ARG A 221 -9.26 21.72 8.48
CA ARG A 221 -9.18 22.12 7.07
C ARG A 221 -10.49 21.92 6.32
N MET A 222 -11.16 20.80 6.54
CA MET A 222 -12.50 20.54 5.98
C MET A 222 -13.50 21.64 6.36
N GLN A 223 -13.52 22.10 7.63
CA GLN A 223 -14.44 23.16 8.08
C GLN A 223 -14.14 24.50 7.43
N GLU A 224 -12.86 24.84 7.22
CA GLU A 224 -12.43 26.02 6.47
C GLU A 224 -12.92 25.94 5.01
N LEU A 225 -12.70 24.81 4.34
CA LEU A 225 -13.12 24.57 2.97
C LEU A 225 -14.64 24.63 2.80
N PHE A 226 -15.43 24.20 3.76
CA PHE A 226 -16.88 24.39 3.74
C PHE A 226 -17.27 25.86 3.82
N THR A 227 -16.53 26.67 4.58
CA THR A 227 -16.72 28.12 4.62
C THR A 227 -16.38 28.76 3.28
N ASP A 228 -15.24 28.38 2.68
CA ASP A 228 -14.80 28.84 1.36
C ASP A 228 -15.82 28.45 0.26
N ALA A 229 -16.46 27.30 0.38
CA ALA A 229 -17.55 26.85 -0.48
C ALA A 229 -18.88 27.58 -0.24
N GLY A 230 -18.92 28.57 0.66
CA GLY A 230 -20.13 29.34 0.97
C GLY A 230 -21.12 28.61 1.88
N ILE A 231 -20.71 27.59 2.63
CA ILE A 231 -21.54 26.90 3.61
C ILE A 231 -21.26 27.51 5.00
N PRO A 232 -22.21 28.28 5.55
CA PRO A 232 -22.00 28.94 6.83
C PRO A 232 -21.89 27.91 7.97
N GLU A 233 -21.21 28.28 9.07
CA GLU A 233 -21.06 27.41 10.25
C GLU A 233 -22.42 27.04 10.88
N SER A 234 -23.42 27.89 10.74
CA SER A 234 -24.78 27.65 11.20
C SER A 234 -25.50 26.52 10.44
N ASP A 235 -25.07 26.22 9.19
CA ASP A 235 -25.65 25.11 8.40
C ASP A 235 -24.96 23.79 8.76
N THR A 236 -25.17 23.39 9.98
CA THR A 236 -24.58 22.15 10.54
C THR A 236 -25.04 20.88 9.81
N LEU A 237 -26.27 20.89 9.26
CA LEU A 237 -26.80 19.74 8.52
C LEU A 237 -26.05 19.52 7.23
N LYS A 238 -25.83 20.58 6.46
CA LYS A 238 -25.11 20.52 5.18
C LYS A 238 -23.63 20.18 5.40
N ARG A 239 -22.98 20.77 6.39
CA ARG A 239 -21.59 20.42 6.77
C ARG A 239 -21.48 18.94 7.16
N LYS A 240 -22.36 18.45 8.03
CA LYS A 240 -22.40 17.04 8.43
C LYS A 240 -22.68 16.10 7.25
N HIS A 241 -23.49 16.52 6.27
CA HIS A 241 -23.69 15.76 5.04
C HIS A 241 -22.38 15.56 4.27
N TYR A 242 -21.64 16.63 4.02
CA TYR A 242 -20.35 16.54 3.31
C TYR A 242 -19.26 15.82 4.12
N GLU A 243 -19.25 15.94 5.45
CA GLU A 243 -18.38 15.11 6.30
C GLU A 243 -18.65 13.61 6.09
N ARG A 244 -19.92 13.22 5.98
CA ARG A 244 -20.32 11.84 5.70
C ARG A 244 -19.93 11.40 4.30
N LEU A 245 -20.05 12.26 3.30
CA LEU A 245 -19.57 11.96 1.94
C LEU A 245 -18.05 11.74 1.93
N GLY A 246 -17.28 12.57 2.60
CA GLY A 246 -15.84 12.38 2.75
C GLY A 246 -15.50 11.07 3.42
N TRP A 247 -16.25 10.68 4.47
CA TRP A 247 -16.08 9.39 5.11
C TRP A 247 -16.47 8.22 4.19
N LEU A 248 -17.53 8.37 3.39
CA LEU A 248 -17.90 7.38 2.38
C LEU A 248 -16.77 7.17 1.37
N LEU A 249 -16.17 8.24 0.86
CA LEU A 249 -14.99 8.16 0.02
C LEU A 249 -13.85 7.41 0.72
N SER A 250 -13.50 7.82 1.93
CA SER A 250 -12.42 7.24 2.73
C SER A 250 -12.61 5.74 2.98
N VAL A 251 -13.83 5.30 3.27
CA VAL A 251 -14.15 3.88 3.45
C VAL A 251 -14.11 3.12 2.11
N SER A 252 -14.70 3.71 1.05
CA SER A 252 -14.78 3.05 -0.26
C SER A 252 -13.41 2.79 -0.87
N GLU A 253 -12.49 3.78 -0.84
CA GLU A 253 -11.16 3.64 -1.41
C GLU A 253 -10.34 2.57 -0.68
N ARG A 254 -10.45 2.50 0.63
CA ARG A 254 -9.73 1.52 1.45
C ARG A 254 -10.27 0.11 1.35
N ILE A 255 -11.60 -0.04 1.26
CA ILE A 255 -12.24 -1.35 1.05
C ILE A 255 -11.89 -1.87 -0.34
N ALA A 256 -11.80 -1.01 -1.36
CA ALA A 256 -11.56 -1.38 -2.74
C ALA A 256 -10.35 -2.32 -2.89
N GLY A 257 -9.20 -1.90 -2.39
CA GLY A 257 -7.97 -2.67 -2.49
C GLY A 257 -8.02 -4.07 -1.87
N TYR A 258 -8.87 -4.27 -0.87
CA TYR A 258 -8.97 -5.52 -0.10
C TYR A 258 -10.19 -6.37 -0.43
N ALA A 259 -11.14 -5.84 -1.17
CA ALA A 259 -12.36 -6.54 -1.58
C ALA A 259 -12.29 -7.13 -2.99
N LEU A 260 -11.43 -6.61 -3.87
CA LEU A 260 -11.34 -6.99 -5.28
C LEU A 260 -10.66 -8.34 -5.53
N GLY A 261 -9.97 -8.91 -4.55
CA GLY A 261 -9.21 -10.14 -4.74
C GLY A 261 -9.14 -11.03 -3.53
N ASN A 262 -8.41 -12.14 -3.69
CA ASN A 262 -8.12 -13.08 -2.62
C ASN A 262 -7.07 -12.55 -1.63
N PHE A 263 -6.79 -13.30 -0.56
CA PHE A 263 -5.84 -12.90 0.47
C PHE A 263 -4.41 -12.65 -0.04
N GLU A 264 -3.94 -13.40 -1.05
CA GLU A 264 -2.60 -13.17 -1.62
C GLU A 264 -2.50 -11.77 -2.23
N ARG A 265 -3.56 -11.34 -2.94
CA ARG A 265 -3.65 -9.98 -3.47
C ARG A 265 -3.74 -8.93 -2.36
N ALA A 266 -4.62 -9.14 -1.39
CA ALA A 266 -4.78 -8.22 -0.28
C ALA A 266 -3.46 -8.03 0.48
N ARG A 267 -2.72 -9.12 0.72
CA ARG A 267 -1.40 -9.11 1.35
C ARG A 267 -0.34 -8.39 0.51
N GLU A 268 -0.36 -8.56 -0.82
CA GLU A 268 0.56 -7.83 -1.71
C GLU A 268 0.26 -6.33 -1.70
N LEU A 269 -1.00 -5.92 -1.72
CA LEU A 269 -1.39 -4.51 -1.59
C LEU A 269 -0.97 -3.94 -0.23
N ALA A 270 -1.16 -4.67 0.86
CA ALA A 270 -0.68 -4.27 2.19
C ALA A 270 0.84 -4.07 2.22
N ARG A 271 1.63 -4.95 1.56
CA ARG A 271 3.08 -4.78 1.44
C ARG A 271 3.46 -3.52 0.66
N ARG A 272 2.76 -3.21 -0.43
CA ARG A 272 3.00 -2.01 -1.23
C ARG A 272 2.67 -0.75 -0.45
N ASN A 273 1.57 -0.78 0.30
CA ASN A 273 1.13 0.35 1.10
C ASN A 273 1.95 0.52 2.40
N ALA A 274 2.54 -0.55 2.91
CA ALA A 274 3.31 -0.54 4.16
C ALA A 274 4.42 0.51 4.17
N HIS A 275 5.12 0.68 3.05
CA HIS A 275 6.17 1.69 2.94
C HIS A 275 5.61 3.11 3.06
N ALA A 276 4.54 3.41 2.35
CA ALA A 276 3.88 4.71 2.39
C ALA A 276 3.28 5.04 3.77
N LEU A 277 2.82 4.02 4.49
CA LEU A 277 2.28 4.15 5.84
C LEU A 277 3.37 4.06 6.94
N GLY A 278 4.63 3.90 6.56
CA GLY A 278 5.73 3.73 7.50
C GLY A 278 5.67 2.43 8.30
N TRP A 279 4.93 1.41 7.85
CA TRP A 279 4.85 0.13 8.53
C TRP A 279 6.13 -0.68 8.34
N HIS A 280 6.61 -1.27 9.39
CA HIS A 280 7.71 -2.22 9.28
C HIS A 280 7.24 -3.51 8.57
N PRO A 281 8.01 -4.07 7.62
CA PRO A 281 7.61 -5.26 6.87
C PRO A 281 7.20 -6.46 7.73
N SER A 282 7.74 -6.58 8.94
CA SER A 282 7.38 -7.64 9.89
C SER A 282 6.05 -7.42 10.63
N LEU A 283 5.44 -6.25 10.49
CA LEU A 283 4.20 -5.87 11.19
C LEU A 283 3.00 -5.75 10.23
N ILE A 284 3.16 -6.10 8.97
CA ILE A 284 2.13 -5.89 7.94
C ILE A 284 0.80 -6.53 8.33
N ASN A 285 0.81 -7.76 8.86
CA ASN A 285 -0.42 -8.44 9.26
C ASN A 285 -1.07 -7.75 10.47
N GLU A 286 -0.28 -7.39 11.47
CA GLU A 286 -0.73 -6.66 12.66
C GLU A 286 -1.31 -5.29 12.29
N GLU A 287 -0.57 -4.50 11.54
CA GLU A 287 -0.97 -3.16 11.13
C GLU A 287 -2.19 -3.20 10.19
N SER A 288 -2.31 -4.21 9.32
CA SER A 288 -3.51 -4.41 8.51
C SER A 288 -4.76 -4.64 9.39
N VAL A 289 -4.66 -5.45 10.44
CA VAL A 289 -5.77 -5.66 11.38
C VAL A 289 -6.15 -4.37 12.10
N LYS A 290 -5.17 -3.58 12.55
CA LYS A 290 -5.40 -2.26 13.18
C LYS A 290 -6.06 -1.28 12.20
N TYR A 291 -5.56 -1.24 10.98
CA TYR A 291 -6.08 -0.40 9.90
C TYR A 291 -7.56 -0.69 9.60
N PHE A 292 -7.93 -1.95 9.44
CA PHE A 292 -9.33 -2.33 9.25
C PHE A 292 -10.21 -2.05 10.47
N SER A 293 -9.64 -2.13 11.67
CA SER A 293 -10.36 -1.78 12.90
C SER A 293 -10.66 -0.28 12.95
N ALA A 294 -9.72 0.55 12.50
CA ALA A 294 -9.91 1.99 12.42
C ALA A 294 -10.98 2.43 11.40
N LEU A 295 -11.14 1.66 10.29
CA LEU A 295 -12.22 1.92 9.33
C LEU A 295 -13.64 1.85 9.92
N LYS A 296 -13.80 1.19 11.07
CA LYS A 296 -15.11 1.05 11.74
C LYS A 296 -15.43 2.22 12.67
N GLU A 297 -14.63 3.26 12.69
CA GLU A 297 -14.78 4.39 13.61
C GLU A 297 -16.12 5.11 13.44
N GLU A 298 -16.58 5.27 12.18
CA GLU A 298 -17.96 5.68 11.87
C GLU A 298 -18.78 4.50 11.35
N LYS A 299 -19.28 3.71 12.27
CA LYS A 299 -19.97 2.46 11.99
C LYS A 299 -21.08 2.59 10.95
N GLU A 300 -21.86 3.66 11.02
CA GLU A 300 -23.00 3.87 10.11
C GLU A 300 -22.55 3.98 8.64
N VAL A 301 -21.48 4.75 8.37
CA VAL A 301 -20.97 4.92 7.02
C VAL A 301 -20.28 3.65 6.55
N PHE A 302 -19.55 2.97 7.42
CA PHE A 302 -18.92 1.71 7.11
C PHE A 302 -19.97 0.65 6.68
N GLU A 303 -21.04 0.52 7.46
CA GLU A 303 -22.15 -0.38 7.14
C GLU A 303 -22.85 0.01 5.82
N TYR A 304 -23.07 1.31 5.58
CA TYR A 304 -23.65 1.81 4.35
C TYR A 304 -22.80 1.45 3.11
N VAL A 305 -21.48 1.59 3.19
CA VAL A 305 -20.57 1.21 2.10
C VAL A 305 -20.63 -0.29 1.85
N LEU A 306 -20.59 -1.11 2.90
CA LEU A 306 -20.68 -2.57 2.77
C LEU A 306 -22.02 -3.00 2.16
N ASP A 307 -23.12 -2.39 2.55
CA ASP A 307 -24.44 -2.70 2.02
C ASP A 307 -24.57 -2.32 0.54
N GLY A 308 -23.82 -1.34 0.09
CA GLY A 308 -23.70 -0.96 -1.32
C GLY A 308 -22.82 -1.89 -2.16
N LEU A 309 -22.11 -2.85 -1.55
CA LEU A 309 -21.27 -3.78 -2.30
C LEU A 309 -22.02 -5.07 -2.69
N PRO A 310 -21.77 -5.60 -3.90
CA PRO A 310 -22.12 -6.97 -4.23
C PRO A 310 -21.54 -7.98 -3.23
N GLU A 311 -22.29 -9.06 -2.99
CA GLU A 311 -21.95 -10.06 -1.95
C GLU A 311 -20.54 -10.65 -2.11
N ILE A 312 -20.09 -10.84 -3.35
CA ILE A 312 -18.74 -11.36 -3.62
C ILE A 312 -17.64 -10.46 -3.03
N TYR A 313 -17.79 -9.14 -3.11
CA TYR A 313 -16.80 -8.19 -2.59
C TYR A 313 -16.86 -8.09 -1.06
N LYS A 314 -18.07 -8.15 -0.49
CA LYS A 314 -18.23 -8.25 0.97
C LYS A 314 -17.51 -9.48 1.52
N ASN A 315 -17.75 -10.64 0.91
CA ASN A 315 -17.17 -11.89 1.34
C ASN A 315 -15.64 -11.86 1.21
N ASN A 316 -15.10 -11.36 0.10
CA ASN A 316 -13.67 -11.21 -0.06
C ASN A 316 -13.07 -10.30 1.02
N PHE A 317 -13.69 -9.16 1.29
CA PHE A 317 -13.21 -8.23 2.30
C PHE A 317 -13.15 -8.86 3.69
N PHE A 318 -14.24 -9.50 4.15
CA PHE A 318 -14.26 -10.13 5.47
C PHE A 318 -13.33 -11.34 5.57
N ASN A 319 -13.27 -12.17 4.53
CA ASN A 319 -12.37 -13.31 4.47
C ASN A 319 -10.90 -12.84 4.53
N ASN A 320 -10.55 -11.78 3.83
CA ASN A 320 -9.20 -11.21 3.84
C ASN A 320 -8.84 -10.65 5.22
N ILE A 321 -9.77 -9.95 5.90
CA ILE A 321 -9.53 -9.49 7.28
C ILE A 321 -9.30 -10.67 8.22
N GLN A 322 -10.11 -11.71 8.11
CA GLN A 322 -9.95 -12.90 8.93
C GLN A 322 -8.60 -13.58 8.67
N ALA A 323 -8.20 -13.69 7.39
CA ALA A 323 -6.90 -14.24 7.02
C ALA A 323 -5.71 -13.41 7.54
N PHE A 324 -5.83 -12.06 7.59
CA PHE A 324 -4.81 -11.22 8.24
C PHE A 324 -4.72 -11.50 9.76
N ARG A 325 -5.85 -11.70 10.45
CA ARG A 325 -5.86 -12.03 11.88
C ARG A 325 -5.20 -13.38 12.14
N GLU A 326 -5.52 -14.37 11.32
CA GLU A 326 -4.93 -15.72 11.42
C GLU A 326 -3.41 -15.67 11.16
N ALA A 327 -2.99 -14.95 10.12
CA ALA A 327 -1.58 -14.77 9.82
C ALA A 327 -0.83 -14.04 10.95
N TRP A 328 -1.44 -13.01 11.53
CA TRP A 328 -0.86 -12.31 12.69
C TRP A 328 -0.76 -13.21 13.92
N GLN A 329 -1.80 -14.01 14.23
CA GLN A 329 -1.76 -14.97 15.33
C GLN A 329 -0.65 -16.01 15.11
N GLN A 330 -0.51 -16.55 13.90
CA GLN A 330 0.58 -17.47 13.55
C GLN A 330 1.96 -16.85 13.80
N GLU A 331 2.15 -15.56 13.45
CA GLU A 331 3.41 -14.87 13.74
C GLU A 331 3.69 -14.74 15.23
N ILE A 332 2.65 -14.48 16.05
CA ILE A 332 2.76 -14.43 17.51
C ILE A 332 3.17 -15.80 18.04
N ASP A 333 2.53 -16.87 17.58
CA ASP A 333 2.80 -18.24 18.03
C ASP A 333 4.22 -18.69 17.69
N ILE A 334 4.72 -18.36 16.48
CA ILE A 334 6.10 -18.59 16.07
C ILE A 334 7.07 -17.87 17.03
N ARG A 335 6.87 -16.58 17.26
CA ARG A 335 7.74 -15.80 18.18
C ARG A 335 7.75 -16.36 19.60
N ASN A 336 6.59 -16.78 20.10
CA ASN A 336 6.47 -17.38 21.42
C ASN A 336 7.16 -18.76 21.49
N SER A 337 7.05 -19.57 20.44
CA SER A 337 7.74 -20.87 20.34
C SER A 337 9.26 -20.70 20.39
N ILE A 338 9.81 -19.71 19.67
CA ILE A 338 11.25 -19.41 19.69
C ILE A 338 11.69 -18.90 21.06
N ARG A 339 10.95 -17.98 21.66
CA ARG A 339 11.25 -17.46 23.00
C ARG A 339 11.21 -18.51 24.09
N ALA A 340 10.33 -19.50 23.93
CA ALA A 340 10.22 -20.64 24.84
C ALA A 340 11.28 -21.74 24.58
N GLY A 341 12.15 -21.57 23.61
CA GLY A 341 13.17 -22.58 23.25
C GLY A 341 12.63 -23.84 22.58
N LYS A 342 11.35 -23.84 22.17
CA LYS A 342 10.72 -24.97 21.46
C LYS A 342 11.12 -25.01 19.98
N THR A 343 11.47 -23.87 19.42
CA THR A 343 11.98 -23.69 18.06
C THR A 343 13.30 -22.96 18.16
N THR A 344 14.32 -23.44 17.47
CA THR A 344 15.64 -22.81 17.39
C THR A 344 15.88 -22.27 16.00
N LEU A 345 16.72 -21.25 15.89
CA LEU A 345 17.15 -20.65 14.62
C LEU A 345 18.63 -20.94 14.40
N VAL A 346 18.96 -21.57 13.28
CA VAL A 346 20.32 -22.03 12.96
C VAL A 346 20.81 -21.33 11.69
N PRO A 347 21.83 -20.48 11.75
CA PRO A 347 22.44 -19.89 10.56
C PRO A 347 23.35 -20.93 9.86
N ILE A 348 23.19 -21.09 8.55
CA ILE A 348 23.96 -22.02 7.72
C ILE A 348 24.61 -21.26 6.59
N VAL A 349 25.93 -21.41 6.44
CA VAL A 349 26.66 -20.91 5.29
C VAL A 349 26.43 -21.84 4.12
N GLU A 350 25.84 -21.31 3.07
CA GLU A 350 25.57 -22.08 1.87
C GLU A 350 26.78 -22.05 0.95
N ASN A 351 27.14 -23.20 0.44
CA ASN A 351 28.14 -23.28 -0.63
C ASN A 351 27.53 -22.75 -1.94
N CYS A 352 28.38 -22.50 -2.93
CA CYS A 352 27.94 -22.07 -4.25
C CYS A 352 26.79 -22.95 -4.76
N VAL A 353 25.74 -22.33 -5.31
CA VAL A 353 24.54 -23.01 -5.75
C VAL A 353 24.85 -23.76 -7.05
N ASP A 354 24.89 -25.08 -6.98
CA ASP A 354 25.05 -25.97 -8.14
C ASP A 354 23.67 -26.39 -8.70
N ASP A 355 23.61 -26.91 -9.93
CA ASP A 355 22.37 -27.33 -10.61
C ASP A 355 21.76 -28.64 -10.06
N ASN A 356 21.90 -28.93 -8.75
CA ASN A 356 21.30 -30.10 -8.13
C ASN A 356 19.94 -29.79 -7.48
N LYS A 357 19.20 -30.84 -7.06
CA LYS A 357 17.85 -30.67 -6.46
C LYS A 357 17.85 -29.89 -5.14
N ASP A 358 18.88 -30.05 -4.34
CA ASP A 358 19.00 -29.38 -3.04
C ASP A 358 19.21 -27.89 -3.25
N SER A 359 19.98 -27.52 -4.25
CA SER A 359 20.17 -26.14 -4.69
C SER A 359 18.89 -25.54 -5.25
N GLN A 360 18.04 -26.32 -5.94
CA GLN A 360 16.75 -25.81 -6.43
C GLN A 360 15.83 -25.42 -5.26
N TYR A 361 15.70 -26.26 -4.23
CA TYR A 361 14.92 -25.96 -3.04
C TYR A 361 15.46 -24.70 -2.31
N LEU A 362 16.77 -24.61 -2.19
CA LEU A 362 17.45 -23.44 -1.61
C LEU A 362 17.09 -22.15 -2.37
N VAL A 363 17.26 -22.16 -3.70
CA VAL A 363 16.95 -21.00 -4.56
C VAL A 363 15.48 -20.63 -4.46
N GLU A 364 14.57 -21.59 -4.60
CA GLU A 364 13.12 -21.34 -4.50
C GLU A 364 12.72 -20.73 -3.16
N SER A 365 13.27 -21.24 -2.05
CA SER A 365 12.99 -20.73 -0.71
C SER A 365 13.49 -19.30 -0.51
N ILE A 366 14.70 -18.99 -0.99
CA ILE A 366 15.28 -17.65 -0.89
C ILE A 366 14.52 -16.67 -1.79
N VAL A 367 14.18 -17.08 -3.02
CA VAL A 367 13.40 -16.26 -3.95
C VAL A 367 12.01 -15.95 -3.38
N ASP A 368 11.37 -16.92 -2.71
CA ASP A 368 10.08 -16.67 -2.05
C ASP A 368 10.20 -15.62 -0.93
N ILE A 369 11.26 -15.68 -0.13
CA ILE A 369 11.54 -14.66 0.88
C ILE A 369 11.88 -13.30 0.22
N HIS A 370 12.67 -13.31 -0.86
CA HIS A 370 13.03 -12.09 -1.60
C HIS A 370 11.81 -11.39 -2.20
N ARG A 371 10.84 -12.16 -2.72
CA ARG A 371 9.58 -11.63 -3.23
C ARG A 371 8.75 -10.89 -2.18
N GLN A 372 8.98 -11.16 -0.90
CA GLN A 372 8.31 -10.50 0.21
C GLN A 372 8.92 -9.15 0.60
N LEU A 373 10.09 -8.80 0.04
CA LEU A 373 10.68 -7.48 0.24
C LEU A 373 9.81 -6.39 -0.39
N PRO A 374 9.79 -5.18 0.20
CA PRO A 374 9.15 -4.01 -0.42
C PRO A 374 9.69 -3.76 -1.83
N ALA A 375 8.81 -3.38 -2.76
CA ALA A 375 9.17 -3.16 -4.15
C ALA A 375 10.39 -2.24 -4.36
N PRO A 376 10.56 -1.13 -3.62
CA PRO A 376 11.69 -0.21 -3.81
C PRO A 376 13.07 -0.82 -3.55
N ILE A 377 13.16 -1.86 -2.71
CA ILE A 377 14.42 -2.51 -2.38
C ILE A 377 14.58 -3.88 -3.03
N ARG A 378 13.58 -4.33 -3.77
CA ARG A 378 13.57 -5.63 -4.43
C ARG A 378 14.18 -5.51 -5.82
N VAL A 379 15.32 -6.16 -6.07
CA VAL A 379 15.90 -6.26 -7.42
C VAL A 379 15.12 -7.26 -8.27
N ASP A 380 15.33 -7.17 -9.59
CA ASP A 380 14.80 -8.15 -10.55
C ASP A 380 15.21 -9.58 -10.15
N GLU A 381 14.24 -10.50 -10.17
CA GLU A 381 14.40 -11.86 -9.70
C GLU A 381 15.48 -12.61 -10.49
N LYS A 382 15.57 -12.40 -11.82
CA LYS A 382 16.60 -13.08 -12.64
C LYS A 382 17.99 -12.61 -12.27
N LYS A 383 18.15 -11.30 -12.08
CA LYS A 383 19.40 -10.71 -11.62
C LYS A 383 19.76 -11.21 -10.22
N PHE A 384 18.79 -11.29 -9.31
CA PHE A 384 18.97 -11.82 -7.96
C PHE A 384 19.46 -13.28 -8.01
N VAL A 385 18.77 -14.15 -8.76
CA VAL A 385 19.13 -15.56 -8.89
C VAL A 385 20.51 -15.75 -9.53
N SER A 386 20.83 -15.00 -10.58
CA SER A 386 22.14 -15.11 -11.25
C SER A 386 23.32 -14.84 -10.33
N THR A 387 23.14 -14.02 -9.28
CA THR A 387 24.20 -13.72 -8.31
C THR A 387 24.33 -14.79 -7.21
N LEU A 388 23.38 -15.70 -7.06
CA LEU A 388 23.48 -16.80 -6.09
C LEU A 388 24.51 -17.88 -6.51
N SER A 389 24.77 -17.98 -7.80
CA SER A 389 25.75 -18.93 -8.35
C SER A 389 27.16 -18.35 -8.44
N ASP A 390 27.38 -17.09 -8.07
CA ASP A 390 28.71 -16.47 -8.05
C ASP A 390 29.51 -16.99 -6.84
N SER A 391 30.69 -17.56 -7.10
CA SER A 391 31.60 -18.10 -6.08
C SER A 391 32.05 -17.06 -5.05
N ASN A 392 32.02 -15.79 -5.38
CA ASN A 392 32.36 -14.69 -4.47
C ASN A 392 31.18 -14.26 -3.60
N THR A 393 29.97 -14.76 -3.88
CA THR A 393 28.80 -14.46 -3.05
C THR A 393 28.90 -15.16 -1.70
N ILE A 394 28.71 -14.41 -0.64
CA ILE A 394 28.50 -14.93 0.72
C ILE A 394 27.00 -15.07 0.89
N LEU A 395 26.52 -16.31 0.98
CA LEU A 395 25.10 -16.62 1.22
C LEU A 395 24.97 -17.39 2.53
N ILE A 396 24.15 -16.89 3.43
CA ILE A 396 23.87 -17.55 4.69
C ILE A 396 22.36 -17.61 4.85
N THR A 397 21.84 -18.81 5.08
CA THR A 397 20.41 -19.04 5.37
C THR A 397 20.16 -19.13 6.87
N LEU A 398 18.96 -18.81 7.28
CA LEU A 398 18.46 -19.06 8.64
C LEU A 398 17.44 -20.17 8.57
N ARG A 399 17.72 -21.27 9.27
CA ARG A 399 16.90 -22.48 9.24
C ARG A 399 16.27 -22.76 10.60
N ILE A 400 15.19 -23.53 10.60
CA ILE A 400 14.44 -23.92 11.81
C ILE A 400 15.03 -25.22 12.35
N ASN A 401 15.35 -25.25 13.62
CA ASN A 401 15.77 -26.37 14.45
C ASN A 401 17.12 -26.98 14.08
N ASP A 402 17.38 -27.28 12.82
CA ASP A 402 18.60 -27.93 12.36
C ASP A 402 19.04 -27.48 10.95
N THR A 403 20.13 -28.07 10.45
CA THR A 403 20.74 -27.73 9.16
C THR A 403 19.89 -28.13 7.95
N SER A 404 18.93 -29.03 8.14
CA SER A 404 17.99 -29.50 7.10
C SER A 404 16.61 -28.84 7.20
N GLY A 405 16.40 -28.04 8.24
CA GLY A 405 15.14 -27.38 8.52
C GLY A 405 14.74 -26.33 7.48
N ASP A 406 13.48 -25.92 7.54
CA ASP A 406 12.93 -24.92 6.61
C ASP A 406 13.68 -23.61 6.68
N ILE A 407 13.91 -22.99 5.50
CA ILE A 407 14.57 -21.70 5.37
C ILE A 407 13.58 -20.58 5.67
N VAL A 408 13.87 -19.80 6.70
CA VAL A 408 13.01 -18.68 7.16
C VAL A 408 13.66 -17.31 7.01
N GLY A 409 14.91 -17.27 6.60
CA GLY A 409 15.63 -16.03 6.34
C GLY A 409 16.93 -16.27 5.61
N TYR A 410 17.53 -15.20 5.13
CA TYR A 410 18.86 -15.22 4.53
C TYR A 410 19.54 -13.87 4.66
N VAL A 411 20.86 -13.91 4.57
CA VAL A 411 21.71 -12.75 4.29
C VAL A 411 22.59 -13.05 3.09
N LYS A 412 22.71 -12.08 2.20
CA LYS A 412 23.50 -12.17 0.98
C LYS A 412 24.41 -10.95 0.86
N GLY A 413 25.59 -11.17 0.34
CA GLY A 413 26.57 -10.12 0.08
C GLY A 413 27.85 -10.68 -0.56
N GLY A 414 28.91 -9.90 -0.58
CA GLY A 414 30.20 -10.29 -1.16
C GLY A 414 31.17 -9.12 -1.19
N PRO A 415 32.31 -9.23 -1.93
CA PRO A 415 33.23 -8.12 -2.10
C PRO A 415 32.54 -6.87 -2.62
N LEU A 416 32.88 -5.71 -2.09
CA LEU A 416 32.28 -4.42 -2.48
C LEU A 416 32.41 -4.17 -3.99
N GLU A 417 33.48 -4.65 -4.59
CA GLU A 417 33.79 -4.52 -6.01
C GLU A 417 32.78 -5.19 -6.95
N ASN A 418 32.02 -6.15 -6.44
CA ASN A 418 30.97 -6.84 -7.21
C ASN A 418 29.66 -6.01 -7.29
N TYR A 419 29.60 -4.88 -6.59
CA TYR A 419 28.39 -4.07 -6.48
C TYR A 419 28.55 -2.73 -7.16
N GLN A 420 27.55 -2.37 -7.94
CA GLN A 420 27.45 -1.05 -8.52
C GLN A 420 26.84 -0.09 -7.48
N LEU A 421 27.66 0.81 -6.96
CA LEU A 421 27.18 1.86 -6.08
C LEU A 421 26.26 2.83 -6.83
N ARG A 422 25.36 3.43 -6.10
CA ARG A 422 24.42 4.41 -6.66
C ARG A 422 25.19 5.61 -7.22
N ARG A 423 24.65 6.19 -8.29
CA ARG A 423 25.21 7.42 -8.89
C ARG A 423 25.33 8.51 -7.82
N GLY A 424 26.53 9.04 -7.63
CA GLY A 424 26.83 10.05 -6.63
C GLY A 424 27.20 9.49 -5.24
N THR A 425 27.16 8.17 -5.02
CA THR A 425 27.69 7.53 -3.82
C THR A 425 29.16 7.23 -4.05
N HIS A 426 29.99 7.63 -3.09
CA HIS A 426 31.42 7.31 -3.07
C HIS A 426 31.73 6.48 -1.83
N ASP A 427 32.49 5.39 -2.00
CA ASP A 427 33.04 4.62 -0.89
C ASP A 427 34.57 4.56 -1.07
N GLU A 428 35.29 4.98 -0.06
CA GLU A 428 36.76 5.05 -0.09
C GLU A 428 37.43 3.66 -0.23
N ASN A 429 36.70 2.60 0.09
CA ASN A 429 37.23 1.23 0.02
C ASN A 429 36.97 0.56 -1.34
N LEU A 430 36.15 1.17 -2.20
CA LEU A 430 35.89 0.62 -3.53
C LEU A 430 37.21 0.52 -4.33
N GLY A 431 37.51 -0.68 -4.81
CA GLY A 431 38.76 -0.98 -5.53
C GLY A 431 39.95 -1.41 -4.63
N LYS A 432 39.74 -1.45 -3.30
CA LYS A 432 40.80 -1.90 -2.35
C LYS A 432 40.71 -3.40 -2.02
N ASN A 433 39.65 -4.08 -2.40
CA ASN A 433 39.38 -5.50 -2.10
C ASN A 433 39.51 -5.84 -0.61
N ASN A 434 39.09 -4.95 0.24
CA ASN A 434 39.18 -5.08 1.71
C ASN A 434 37.85 -4.93 2.42
N THR A 435 36.77 -4.83 1.67
CA THR A 435 35.43 -4.54 2.20
C THR A 435 34.41 -5.51 1.65
N ALA A 436 33.60 -6.10 2.52
CA ALA A 436 32.45 -6.88 2.16
C ALA A 436 31.18 -6.01 2.25
N TYR A 437 30.35 -6.09 1.24
CA TYR A 437 29.07 -5.42 1.17
C TYR A 437 27.95 -6.40 1.50
N MET A 438 27.11 -6.06 2.49
CA MET A 438 25.89 -6.81 2.82
C MET A 438 24.76 -6.25 1.97
N GLU A 439 24.32 -7.01 0.98
CA GLU A 439 23.28 -6.57 0.01
C GLU A 439 21.87 -6.66 0.62
N TYR A 440 21.51 -7.84 1.11
CA TYR A 440 20.20 -8.12 1.68
C TYR A 440 20.33 -8.93 2.95
N LEU A 441 19.51 -8.56 3.93
CA LEU A 441 19.14 -9.40 5.06
C LEU A 441 17.62 -9.44 5.14
N SER A 442 17.04 -10.60 4.90
CA SER A 442 15.59 -10.78 4.89
C SER A 442 15.17 -11.98 5.71
N ILE A 443 14.09 -11.83 6.46
CA ILE A 443 13.53 -12.86 7.34
C ILE A 443 12.02 -12.88 7.15
N ARG A 444 11.42 -14.08 7.11
CA ARG A 444 9.96 -14.21 7.03
C ARG A 444 9.26 -13.55 8.22
N PRO A 445 8.09 -12.95 8.02
CA PRO A 445 7.23 -12.48 9.11
C PRO A 445 7.06 -13.59 10.16
N GLY A 446 6.91 -13.22 11.42
CA GLY A 446 6.85 -14.17 12.53
C GLY A 446 8.21 -14.57 13.12
N TYR A 447 9.26 -14.62 12.31
CA TYR A 447 10.65 -14.89 12.75
C TYR A 447 11.45 -13.62 13.05
N TRP A 448 10.84 -12.46 12.83
CA TRP A 448 11.45 -11.17 13.12
C TRP A 448 11.39 -10.84 14.62
N GLY A 449 12.41 -10.15 15.13
CA GLY A 449 12.46 -9.74 16.56
C GLY A 449 12.78 -10.86 17.55
N VAL A 450 13.28 -12.01 17.07
CA VAL A 450 13.68 -13.19 17.86
C VAL A 450 15.11 -13.63 17.54
N THR A 451 16.02 -12.70 17.55
CA THR A 451 17.47 -12.90 17.34
C THR A 451 17.94 -13.32 15.95
N GLY A 452 17.04 -13.79 15.06
CA GLY A 452 17.40 -14.32 13.74
C GLY A 452 18.22 -13.35 12.88
N GLY A 453 17.84 -12.07 12.82
CA GLY A 453 18.62 -11.05 12.10
C GLY A 453 20.00 -10.80 12.70
N HIS A 454 20.14 -10.91 14.00
CA HIS A 454 21.43 -10.79 14.67
C HIS A 454 22.32 -11.99 14.33
N LEU A 455 21.80 -13.20 14.37
CA LEU A 455 22.52 -14.42 13.99
C LEU A 455 23.03 -14.35 12.55
N LEU A 456 22.17 -14.00 11.60
CA LEU A 456 22.58 -13.83 10.19
C LEU A 456 23.67 -12.80 10.03
N ARG A 457 23.54 -11.64 10.68
CA ARG A 457 24.54 -10.58 10.60
C ARG A 457 25.88 -10.97 11.19
N LEU A 458 25.89 -11.62 12.35
CA LEU A 458 27.10 -12.11 12.98
C LEU A 458 27.81 -13.13 12.12
N GLU A 459 27.08 -14.08 11.56
CA GLU A 459 27.65 -15.13 10.73
C GLU A 459 28.20 -14.55 9.41
N PHE A 460 27.50 -13.58 8.81
CA PHE A 460 28.02 -12.85 7.65
C PHE A 460 29.35 -12.13 7.96
N LEU A 461 29.43 -11.42 9.10
CA LEU A 461 30.66 -10.72 9.51
C LEU A 461 31.81 -11.68 9.79
N LYS A 462 31.56 -12.87 10.32
CA LYS A 462 32.62 -13.89 10.52
C LYS A 462 33.16 -14.35 9.16
N HIS A 463 32.28 -14.71 8.24
CA HIS A 463 32.69 -15.21 6.92
C HIS A 463 33.35 -14.15 6.05
N SER A 464 32.92 -12.90 6.13
CA SER A 464 33.54 -11.81 5.36
C SER A 464 34.97 -11.47 5.80
N ARG A 465 35.38 -11.84 7.03
CA ARG A 465 36.78 -11.65 7.52
C ARG A 465 37.75 -12.69 7.02
N HIS A 466 37.26 -13.81 6.54
CA HIS A 466 38.12 -14.94 6.12
C HIS A 466 38.23 -15.08 4.59
N ARG A 467 37.61 -14.17 3.86
CA ARG A 467 37.74 -14.02 2.41
C ARG A 467 38.39 -12.71 2.05
#